data_e6c46e44d467d245d07682b767c8207c
#
_entry.id   e6c46e44d467d245d07682b767c8207c
#
_cell.length_a   1.000
_cell.length_b   1.000
_cell.length_c   1.000
_cell.angle_alpha   90.00
_cell.angle_beta   90.00
_cell.angle_gamma   90.00
#
_symmetry.space_group_name_H-M   'P 1'
#
loop_
_entity.id
_entity.type
_entity.pdbx_description
1 polymer ?
#
loop_
_entity_poly.entity_id
_entity_poly.type
_entity_poly.pdbx_seq_one_letter_code
_entity_poly.pdbx_strand_id
1 'polypeptide(L)'
;MYYEPYKGKKKGKGRKRRSFGEWLLQGLLKLIALILAIGLMVLGLLYALPPGLFAVEPEGVNLALTDGLPLSCVNVLLLGVDDLREGAQRSDAVMIASVGYGRFKLTSVMRDTLVEIPDHGRNKLNAAYAYGGAEMVMRTLNQNFGLNIMHYAQVDYVALARVIDAIGGVEITITDAERERLNATMLEARRVFQPLGYTAREVTRYGDDIPLDGLQAASYARIRKIDSDYMRTSRQRTLIAAILKKIRTNLWNPVMMARLARTVTESVNTNMSLLQILSLGEKALLAGSVEQLRLPVEGSFTDDGAKLDVTSYPANHDAFMQFVYG
;
A
#
# COMPACT_ATOMS: atom_id res chain seq x y z
N MET A 1 38.39 87.68 6.14
CA MET A 1 38.34 86.62 7.16
C MET A 1 37.15 85.77 6.85
N TYR A 2 37.34 84.63 6.14
CA TYR A 2 36.24 83.72 5.80
C TYR A 2 36.16 82.58 6.81
N TYR A 3 35.01 82.42 7.42
CA TYR A 3 34.76 81.37 8.42
C TYR A 3 34.22 80.13 7.69
N GLU A 4 35.00 79.00 7.67
CA GLU A 4 34.51 77.71 7.17
C GLU A 4 33.66 77.03 8.25
N PRO A 5 32.47 76.46 7.93
CA PRO A 5 31.66 75.76 8.89
C PRO A 5 32.21 74.32 9.12
N TYR A 6 32.32 73.92 10.38
CA TYR A 6 32.79 72.64 10.89
C TYR A 6 31.86 71.50 10.38
N LYS A 7 32.36 70.61 9.52
CA LYS A 7 31.66 69.41 9.09
C LYS A 7 31.66 68.35 10.20
N GLY A 8 30.54 68.19 10.85
CA GLY A 8 30.32 67.18 11.91
C GLY A 8 30.57 65.76 11.36
N LYS A 9 31.37 64.99 12.08
CA LYS A 9 31.64 63.55 11.81
C LYS A 9 30.33 62.74 11.90
N LYS A 10 29.93 62.13 10.79
CA LYS A 10 28.85 61.13 10.79
C LYS A 10 29.19 60.03 11.76
N LYS A 11 28.39 59.86 12.83
CA LYS A 11 28.46 58.70 13.73
C LYS A 11 28.24 57.43 12.92
N GLY A 12 29.26 56.60 12.80
CA GLY A 12 29.16 55.27 12.19
C GLY A 12 28.11 54.45 12.94
N LYS A 13 27.13 53.88 12.22
CA LYS A 13 26.20 52.92 12.79
C LYS A 13 26.96 51.76 13.38
N GLY A 14 27.10 51.71 14.71
CA GLY A 14 27.71 50.60 15.43
C GLY A 14 27.01 49.29 15.06
N ARG A 15 27.75 48.35 14.48
CA ARG A 15 27.25 46.96 14.29
C ARG A 15 26.88 46.42 15.67
N LYS A 16 25.61 46.25 15.95
CA LYS A 16 25.16 45.50 17.13
C LYS A 16 25.83 44.13 17.13
N ARG A 17 26.69 43.87 18.11
CA ARG A 17 27.24 42.51 18.34
C ARG A 17 26.04 41.62 18.68
N ARG A 18 25.82 40.63 17.84
CA ARG A 18 24.77 39.60 18.11
C ARG A 18 25.08 38.91 19.43
N SER A 19 24.07 38.65 20.24
CA SER A 19 24.24 37.88 21.45
C SER A 19 24.63 36.42 21.13
N PHE A 20 25.34 35.76 22.05
CA PHE A 20 25.72 34.34 21.89
C PHE A 20 24.49 33.46 21.60
N GLY A 21 23.35 33.75 22.24
CA GLY A 21 22.08 33.05 22.02
C GLY A 21 21.54 33.24 20.58
N GLU A 22 21.62 34.46 20.03
CA GLU A 22 21.21 34.72 18.63
C GLU A 22 22.10 34.00 17.63
N TRP A 23 23.39 33.90 17.88
CA TRP A 23 24.35 33.17 17.05
C TRP A 23 24.06 31.65 17.10
N LEU A 24 23.82 31.10 18.30
CA LEU A 24 23.49 29.68 18.50
C LEU A 24 22.15 29.33 17.81
N LEU A 25 21.10 30.15 17.98
CA LEU A 25 19.81 29.96 17.33
C LEU A 25 19.92 29.99 15.81
N GLN A 26 20.68 30.94 15.24
CA GLN A 26 20.90 30.98 13.80
C GLN A 26 21.70 29.78 13.27
N GLY A 27 22.67 29.28 14.03
CA GLY A 27 23.41 28.06 13.72
C GLY A 27 22.47 26.86 13.67
N LEU A 28 21.61 26.70 14.68
CA LEU A 28 20.62 25.63 14.75
C LEU A 28 19.61 25.72 13.60
N LEU A 29 19.07 26.90 13.29
CA LEU A 29 18.13 27.08 12.17
C LEU A 29 18.78 26.73 10.82
N LYS A 30 20.06 27.09 10.61
CA LYS A 30 20.80 26.71 9.39
C LYS A 30 21.01 25.21 9.29
N LEU A 31 21.34 24.56 10.42
CA LEU A 31 21.47 23.10 10.47
C LEU A 31 20.16 22.40 10.13
N ILE A 32 19.05 22.85 10.73
CA ILE A 32 17.71 22.33 10.41
C ILE A 32 17.37 22.54 8.94
N ALA A 33 17.62 23.75 8.39
CA ALA A 33 17.37 24.04 6.99
C ALA A 33 18.22 23.15 6.06
N LEU A 34 19.47 22.89 6.43
CA LEU A 34 20.35 21.99 5.67
C LEU A 34 19.84 20.53 5.70
N ILE A 35 19.43 20.03 6.85
CA ILE A 35 18.86 18.68 6.99
C ILE A 35 17.58 18.56 6.16
N LEU A 36 16.70 19.57 6.20
CA LEU A 36 15.49 19.60 5.36
C LEU A 36 15.81 19.63 3.87
N ALA A 37 16.79 20.43 3.45
CA ALA A 37 17.21 20.50 2.05
C ALA A 37 17.79 19.17 1.56
N ILE A 38 18.61 18.50 2.36
CA ILE A 38 19.13 17.15 2.06
C ILE A 38 17.98 16.14 1.98
N GLY A 39 17.05 16.17 2.94
CA GLY A 39 15.87 15.29 2.93
C GLY A 39 15.02 15.46 1.67
N LEU A 40 14.73 16.72 1.26
CA LEU A 40 14.01 17.02 0.02
C LEU A 40 14.77 16.57 -1.23
N MET A 41 16.10 16.74 -1.23
CA MET A 41 16.95 16.28 -2.35
C MET A 41 16.93 14.75 -2.47
N VAL A 42 17.00 14.01 -1.36
CA VAL A 42 16.90 12.54 -1.35
C VAL A 42 15.54 12.08 -1.84
N LEU A 43 14.46 12.69 -1.34
CA LEU A 43 13.10 12.42 -1.83
C LEU A 43 12.96 12.69 -3.32
N GLY A 44 13.43 13.84 -3.80
CA GLY A 44 13.42 14.16 -5.22
C GLY A 44 14.20 13.15 -6.08
N LEU A 45 15.34 12.67 -5.58
CA LEU A 45 16.14 11.65 -6.24
C LEU A 45 15.39 10.30 -6.30
N LEU A 46 14.79 9.86 -5.20
CA LEU A 46 14.00 8.63 -5.14
C LEU A 46 12.81 8.69 -6.11
N TYR A 47 12.11 9.82 -6.16
CA TYR A 47 11.01 10.03 -7.09
C TYR A 47 11.46 9.98 -8.55
N ALA A 48 12.64 10.54 -8.85
CA ALA A 48 13.21 10.58 -10.20
C ALA A 48 13.66 9.20 -10.73
N LEU A 49 13.86 8.21 -9.86
CA LEU A 49 14.22 6.85 -10.30
C LEU A 49 13.11 6.26 -11.19
N PRO A 50 13.45 5.85 -12.43
CA PRO A 50 12.41 5.30 -13.33
C PRO A 50 11.85 3.99 -12.77
N PRO A 51 10.53 3.76 -12.87
CA PRO A 51 9.92 2.50 -12.41
C PRO A 51 10.60 1.27 -13.02
N GLY A 52 10.95 1.32 -14.30
CA GLY A 52 11.65 0.24 -15.00
C GLY A 52 12.99 -0.18 -14.40
N LEU A 53 13.65 0.68 -13.60
CA LEU A 53 14.85 0.29 -12.86
C LEU A 53 14.59 -0.84 -11.86
N PHE A 54 13.35 -0.95 -11.40
CA PHE A 54 12.91 -1.96 -10.43
C PHE A 54 12.22 -3.15 -11.06
N ALA A 55 12.03 -3.15 -12.39
CA ALA A 55 11.48 -4.26 -13.15
C ALA A 55 12.60 -5.28 -13.46
N VAL A 56 13.18 -5.86 -12.41
CA VAL A 56 14.24 -6.87 -12.51
C VAL A 56 13.70 -8.18 -11.98
N GLU A 57 13.77 -9.22 -12.83
CA GLU A 57 13.36 -10.57 -12.43
C GLU A 57 14.28 -11.10 -11.33
N PRO A 58 13.73 -11.69 -10.25
CA PRO A 58 14.53 -12.32 -9.21
C PRO A 58 15.34 -13.49 -9.80
N GLU A 59 16.62 -13.57 -9.47
CA GLU A 59 17.48 -14.64 -9.93
C GLU A 59 16.99 -16.04 -9.48
N GLY A 60 16.97 -16.99 -10.40
CA GLY A 60 16.64 -18.39 -10.10
C GLY A 60 15.15 -18.71 -9.96
N VAL A 61 14.27 -17.75 -10.19
CA VAL A 61 12.80 -17.93 -10.10
C VAL A 61 12.18 -17.76 -11.48
N ASN A 62 11.51 -18.78 -12.00
CA ASN A 62 10.74 -18.67 -13.24
C ASN A 62 9.33 -18.11 -12.93
N LEU A 63 9.13 -16.83 -13.17
CA LEU A 63 7.86 -16.14 -12.96
C LEU A 63 6.93 -16.15 -14.19
N ALA A 64 7.30 -16.81 -15.28
CA ALA A 64 6.54 -16.86 -16.54
C ALA A 64 6.13 -15.45 -17.02
N LEU A 65 7.08 -14.52 -17.05
CA LEU A 65 6.85 -13.12 -17.44
C LEU A 65 6.47 -13.02 -18.90
N THR A 66 5.62 -12.05 -19.20
CA THR A 66 5.28 -11.69 -20.59
C THR A 66 6.25 -10.64 -21.09
N ASP A 67 6.96 -10.94 -22.18
CA ASP A 67 7.90 -10.03 -22.82
C ASP A 67 7.21 -8.82 -23.47
N GLY A 68 7.96 -7.73 -23.59
CA GLY A 68 7.53 -6.54 -24.35
C GLY A 68 6.49 -5.66 -23.64
N LEU A 69 6.13 -5.94 -22.40
CA LEU A 69 5.22 -5.07 -21.64
C LEU A 69 5.89 -3.76 -21.23
N PRO A 70 5.13 -2.64 -21.18
CA PRO A 70 5.70 -1.34 -20.80
C PRO A 70 6.28 -1.33 -19.39
N LEU A 71 7.44 -0.70 -19.21
CA LEU A 71 8.11 -0.51 -17.91
C LEU A 71 7.75 0.84 -17.25
N SER A 72 6.69 1.50 -17.70
CA SER A 72 6.21 2.77 -17.13
C SER A 72 5.57 2.62 -15.74
N CYS A 73 5.15 1.40 -15.41
CA CYS A 73 4.66 1.01 -14.09
C CYS A 73 5.34 -0.29 -13.63
N VAL A 74 5.55 -0.41 -12.32
CA VAL A 74 5.93 -1.66 -11.67
C VAL A 74 4.68 -2.29 -11.06
N ASN A 75 4.46 -3.56 -11.37
CA ASN A 75 3.35 -4.35 -10.84
C ASN A 75 3.82 -5.13 -9.60
N VAL A 76 3.23 -4.83 -8.45
CA VAL A 76 3.50 -5.47 -7.17
C VAL A 76 2.29 -6.28 -6.74
N LEU A 77 2.45 -7.58 -6.53
CA LEU A 77 1.42 -8.44 -5.98
C LEU A 77 1.22 -8.15 -4.49
N LEU A 78 0.02 -7.75 -4.10
CA LEU A 78 -0.38 -7.59 -2.71
C LEU A 78 -1.19 -8.83 -2.28
N LEU A 79 -0.69 -9.54 -1.27
CA LEU A 79 -1.33 -10.75 -0.75
C LEU A 79 -1.78 -10.55 0.70
N GLY A 80 -3.05 -10.85 0.96
CA GLY A 80 -3.57 -11.04 2.31
C GLY A 80 -3.71 -12.55 2.59
N VAL A 81 -2.95 -13.05 3.57
CA VAL A 81 -2.96 -14.46 3.95
C VAL A 81 -3.73 -14.67 5.24
N ASP A 82 -4.54 -15.71 5.31
CA ASP A 82 -5.32 -16.03 6.51
C ASP A 82 -4.59 -17.07 7.36
N ASP A 83 -3.89 -16.62 8.40
CA ASP A 83 -3.18 -17.47 9.38
C ASP A 83 -4.09 -17.99 10.49
N LEU A 84 -5.35 -17.53 10.53
CA LEU A 84 -6.30 -17.89 11.60
C LEU A 84 -6.88 -19.30 11.45
N ARG A 85 -6.60 -19.97 10.34
CA ARG A 85 -7.11 -21.31 10.04
C ARG A 85 -6.02 -22.35 10.15
N GLU A 86 -6.27 -23.40 10.91
CA GLU A 86 -5.46 -24.60 10.87
C GLU A 86 -5.57 -25.27 9.50
N GLY A 87 -4.45 -25.56 8.86
CA GLY A 87 -4.38 -26.23 7.57
C GLY A 87 -3.57 -25.47 6.52
N ALA A 88 -3.76 -25.81 5.25
CA ALA A 88 -3.05 -25.17 4.15
C ALA A 88 -3.40 -23.67 4.06
N GLN A 89 -2.39 -22.83 4.22
CA GLN A 89 -2.53 -21.37 4.07
C GLN A 89 -3.04 -21.03 2.67
N ARG A 90 -3.99 -20.11 2.58
CA ARG A 90 -4.53 -19.62 1.31
C ARG A 90 -4.50 -18.10 1.29
N SER A 91 -4.27 -17.54 0.12
CA SER A 91 -4.43 -16.10 -0.07
C SER A 91 -5.92 -15.74 -0.20
N ASP A 92 -6.44 -15.03 0.79
CA ASP A 92 -7.85 -14.58 0.80
C ASP A 92 -8.04 -13.22 0.11
N ALA A 93 -6.96 -12.45 -0.06
CA ALA A 93 -6.91 -11.23 -0.87
C ALA A 93 -5.76 -11.33 -1.87
N VAL A 94 -6.05 -11.14 -3.15
CA VAL A 94 -5.08 -11.11 -4.24
C VAL A 94 -5.31 -9.82 -5.03
N MET A 95 -4.33 -8.91 -4.98
CA MET A 95 -4.39 -7.64 -5.69
C MET A 95 -3.08 -7.33 -6.37
N ILE A 96 -3.12 -6.51 -7.41
CA ILE A 96 -1.94 -6.01 -8.11
C ILE A 96 -1.93 -4.49 -7.94
N ALA A 97 -0.90 -3.96 -7.29
CA ALA A 97 -0.62 -2.54 -7.23
C ALA A 97 0.30 -2.17 -8.39
N SER A 98 -0.21 -1.41 -9.35
CA SER A 98 0.56 -0.88 -10.48
C SER A 98 0.99 0.54 -10.16
N VAL A 99 2.30 0.75 -9.96
CA VAL A 99 2.90 1.99 -9.49
C VAL A 99 3.77 2.62 -10.56
N GLY A 100 3.48 3.84 -10.94
CA GLY A 100 4.23 4.64 -11.91
C GLY A 100 4.32 6.11 -11.51
N TYR A 101 4.84 6.95 -12.40
CA TYR A 101 4.88 8.40 -12.15
C TYR A 101 3.46 8.98 -12.13
N GLY A 102 3.06 9.52 -10.95
CA GLY A 102 1.75 10.11 -10.74
C GLY A 102 0.57 9.13 -10.88
N ARG A 103 0.84 7.83 -10.94
CA ARG A 103 -0.18 6.77 -11.14
C ARG A 103 -0.07 5.73 -10.03
N PHE A 104 -1.20 5.44 -9.41
CA PHE A 104 -1.38 4.28 -8.53
C PHE A 104 -2.71 3.63 -8.90
N LYS A 105 -2.63 2.44 -9.46
CA LYS A 105 -3.80 1.67 -9.90
C LYS A 105 -3.84 0.34 -9.16
N LEU A 106 -5.02 -0.06 -8.72
CA LEU A 106 -5.23 -1.25 -7.92
C LEU A 106 -6.15 -2.23 -8.64
N THR A 107 -5.62 -3.36 -9.06
CA THR A 107 -6.39 -4.43 -9.69
C THR A 107 -6.62 -5.55 -8.69
N SER A 108 -7.88 -5.85 -8.36
CA SER A 108 -8.22 -7.02 -7.54
C SER A 108 -8.45 -8.22 -8.43
N VAL A 109 -7.86 -9.37 -8.09
CA VAL A 109 -8.15 -10.63 -8.76
C VAL A 109 -8.98 -11.49 -7.83
N MET A 110 -10.14 -11.96 -8.32
CA MET A 110 -11.05 -12.77 -7.51
C MET A 110 -10.39 -14.10 -7.16
N ARG A 111 -10.32 -14.44 -5.86
CA ARG A 111 -9.63 -15.62 -5.35
C ARG A 111 -10.20 -16.95 -5.84
N ASP A 112 -11.51 -16.97 -6.16
CA ASP A 112 -12.24 -18.15 -6.63
C ASP A 112 -12.19 -18.31 -8.17
N THR A 113 -11.38 -17.47 -8.86
CA THR A 113 -11.12 -17.58 -10.30
C THR A 113 -10.40 -18.90 -10.61
N LEU A 114 -10.96 -19.67 -11.54
CA LEU A 114 -10.30 -20.87 -12.06
C LEU A 114 -9.17 -20.49 -13.01
N VAL A 115 -7.97 -20.95 -12.71
CA VAL A 115 -6.74 -20.68 -13.46
C VAL A 115 -5.93 -21.97 -13.61
N GLU A 116 -5.07 -22.02 -14.61
CA GLU A 116 -4.05 -23.06 -14.72
C GLU A 116 -2.89 -22.73 -13.78
N ILE A 117 -2.73 -23.51 -12.71
CA ILE A 117 -1.63 -23.36 -11.76
C ILE A 117 -0.45 -24.20 -12.30
N PRO A 118 0.72 -23.60 -12.58
CA PRO A 118 1.87 -24.30 -13.09
C PRO A 118 2.20 -25.57 -12.28
N ASP A 119 2.36 -26.70 -12.97
CA ASP A 119 2.69 -28.02 -12.40
C ASP A 119 1.58 -28.65 -11.52
N HIS A 120 0.43 -27.96 -11.32
CA HIS A 120 -0.68 -28.40 -10.45
C HIS A 120 -2.05 -28.44 -11.16
N GLY A 121 -2.11 -28.05 -12.46
CA GLY A 121 -3.34 -28.07 -13.25
C GLY A 121 -4.36 -27.02 -12.83
N ARG A 122 -5.60 -27.18 -13.29
CA ARG A 122 -6.67 -26.21 -13.14
C ARG A 122 -7.28 -26.20 -11.75
N ASN A 123 -7.17 -25.07 -11.05
CA ASN A 123 -7.74 -24.90 -9.71
C ASN A 123 -8.10 -23.41 -9.46
N LYS A 124 -8.70 -23.11 -8.29
CA LYS A 124 -8.93 -21.73 -7.85
C LYS A 124 -7.60 -21.02 -7.58
N LEU A 125 -7.52 -19.73 -7.94
CA LEU A 125 -6.33 -18.91 -7.79
C LEU A 125 -5.76 -18.93 -6.34
N ASN A 126 -6.64 -18.93 -5.33
CA ASN A 126 -6.21 -18.95 -3.93
C ASN A 126 -5.47 -20.26 -3.53
N ALA A 127 -5.62 -21.33 -4.28
CA ALA A 127 -4.89 -22.57 -4.06
C ALA A 127 -3.41 -22.47 -4.48
N ALA A 128 -3.07 -21.57 -5.42
CA ALA A 128 -1.70 -21.37 -5.88
C ALA A 128 -0.75 -21.02 -4.72
N TYR A 129 -1.26 -20.23 -3.75
CA TYR A 129 -0.46 -19.88 -2.56
C TYR A 129 -0.04 -21.13 -1.74
N ALA A 130 -0.93 -22.09 -1.60
CA ALA A 130 -0.64 -23.31 -0.84
C ALA A 130 0.41 -24.21 -1.53
N TYR A 131 0.60 -24.08 -2.84
CA TYR A 131 1.58 -24.88 -3.61
C TYR A 131 2.98 -24.27 -3.64
N GLY A 132 3.12 -22.94 -3.58
CA GLY A 132 4.43 -22.30 -3.68
C GLY A 132 4.46 -20.82 -3.25
N GLY A 133 3.59 -20.45 -2.30
CA GLY A 133 3.59 -19.10 -1.73
C GLY A 133 3.32 -18.00 -2.76
N ALA A 134 3.89 -16.84 -2.50
CA ALA A 134 3.72 -15.64 -3.34
C ALA A 134 4.28 -15.84 -4.77
N GLU A 135 5.37 -16.56 -4.91
CA GLU A 135 6.00 -16.82 -6.21
C GLU A 135 5.09 -17.64 -7.13
N MET A 136 4.45 -18.68 -6.60
CA MET A 136 3.48 -19.47 -7.37
C MET A 136 2.27 -18.64 -7.78
N VAL A 137 1.78 -17.73 -6.92
CA VAL A 137 0.69 -16.83 -7.27
C VAL A 137 1.12 -15.87 -8.38
N MET A 138 2.32 -15.27 -8.31
CA MET A 138 2.87 -14.40 -9.37
C MET A 138 2.98 -15.15 -10.69
N ARG A 139 3.62 -16.34 -10.69
CA ARG A 139 3.77 -17.19 -11.88
C ARG A 139 2.41 -17.55 -12.47
N THR A 140 1.44 -17.92 -11.64
CA THR A 140 0.08 -18.25 -12.08
C THR A 140 -0.62 -17.06 -12.75
N LEU A 141 -0.52 -15.87 -12.15
CA LEU A 141 -1.13 -14.65 -12.71
C LEU A 141 -0.45 -14.23 -14.01
N ASN A 142 0.88 -14.24 -14.06
CA ASN A 142 1.63 -13.90 -15.26
C ASN A 142 1.28 -14.84 -16.42
N GLN A 143 1.28 -16.14 -16.16
CA GLN A 143 0.99 -17.16 -17.19
C GLN A 143 -0.44 -17.05 -17.73
N ASN A 144 -1.46 -16.89 -16.85
CA ASN A 144 -2.86 -16.90 -17.28
C ASN A 144 -3.32 -15.59 -17.87
N PHE A 145 -2.86 -14.46 -17.33
CA PHE A 145 -3.31 -13.13 -17.73
C PHE A 145 -2.29 -12.36 -18.58
N GLY A 146 -1.13 -12.96 -18.89
CA GLY A 146 -0.10 -12.31 -19.71
C GLY A 146 0.49 -11.07 -19.03
N LEU A 147 0.90 -11.19 -17.76
CA LEU A 147 1.39 -10.07 -16.95
C LEU A 147 2.91 -10.12 -16.72
N ASN A 148 3.43 -9.11 -16.03
CA ASN A 148 4.85 -9.00 -15.64
C ASN A 148 5.00 -8.65 -14.16
N ILE A 149 4.34 -9.40 -13.29
CA ILE A 149 4.45 -9.22 -11.84
C ILE A 149 5.76 -9.86 -11.37
N MET A 150 6.66 -9.04 -10.80
CA MET A 150 7.99 -9.48 -10.33
C MET A 150 8.16 -9.32 -8.82
N HIS A 151 7.32 -8.50 -8.20
CA HIS A 151 7.42 -8.18 -6.79
C HIS A 151 6.14 -8.52 -6.06
N TYR A 152 6.28 -8.81 -4.77
CA TYR A 152 5.14 -9.02 -3.89
C TYR A 152 5.33 -8.30 -2.55
N ALA A 153 4.21 -8.01 -1.90
CA ALA A 153 4.12 -7.65 -0.49
C ALA A 153 2.99 -8.47 0.13
N GLN A 154 3.32 -9.26 1.13
CA GLN A 154 2.40 -10.17 1.81
C GLN A 154 2.21 -9.74 3.25
N VAL A 155 0.97 -9.71 3.68
CA VAL A 155 0.59 -9.42 5.07
C VAL A 155 -0.37 -10.49 5.57
N ASP A 156 -0.21 -10.88 6.81
CA ASP A 156 -1.22 -11.61 7.57
C ASP A 156 -2.21 -10.63 8.23
N TYR A 157 -3.19 -11.17 8.91
CA TYR A 157 -4.24 -10.38 9.55
C TYR A 157 -3.71 -9.51 10.70
N VAL A 158 -2.72 -10.01 11.45
CA VAL A 158 -2.09 -9.30 12.57
C VAL A 158 -1.17 -8.19 12.06
N ALA A 159 -0.38 -8.49 11.03
CA ALA A 159 0.48 -7.52 10.36
C ALA A 159 -0.32 -6.33 9.81
N LEU A 160 -1.45 -6.61 9.15
CA LEU A 160 -2.35 -5.56 8.66
C LEU A 160 -2.84 -4.65 9.79
N ALA A 161 -3.30 -5.24 10.91
CA ALA A 161 -3.73 -4.46 12.07
C ALA A 161 -2.60 -3.61 12.65
N ARG A 162 -1.38 -4.16 12.78
CA ARG A 162 -0.21 -3.41 13.27
C ARG A 162 0.17 -2.24 12.36
N VAL A 163 0.13 -2.43 11.03
CA VAL A 163 0.39 -1.35 10.05
C VAL A 163 -0.63 -0.23 10.20
N ILE A 164 -1.92 -0.57 10.37
CA ILE A 164 -2.98 0.42 10.56
C ILE A 164 -2.82 1.17 11.88
N ASP A 165 -2.47 0.48 12.98
CA ASP A 165 -2.21 1.12 14.27
C ASP A 165 -0.96 2.02 14.23
N ALA A 166 0.05 1.64 13.46
CA ALA A 166 1.27 2.44 13.29
C ALA A 166 0.99 3.82 12.70
N ILE A 167 -0.04 3.94 11.84
CA ILE A 167 -0.49 5.22 11.26
C ILE A 167 -1.58 5.91 12.08
N GLY A 168 -1.99 5.33 13.23
CA GLY A 168 -3.02 5.88 14.11
C GLY A 168 -4.46 5.60 13.67
N GLY A 169 -4.69 4.46 13.01
CA GLY A 169 -6.01 4.05 12.52
C GLY A 169 -6.38 4.68 11.17
N VAL A 170 -7.55 4.32 10.67
CA VAL A 170 -8.13 4.80 9.40
C VAL A 170 -9.57 5.27 9.59
N GLU A 171 -10.08 6.05 8.66
CA GLU A 171 -11.46 6.49 8.61
C GLU A 171 -12.15 5.87 7.38
N ILE A 172 -13.28 5.18 7.60
CA ILE A 172 -14.02 4.45 6.56
C ILE A 172 -15.51 4.73 6.71
N THR A 173 -16.21 4.95 5.60
CA THR A 173 -17.67 4.95 5.56
C THR A 173 -18.17 3.52 5.72
N ILE A 174 -18.99 3.25 6.73
CA ILE A 174 -19.58 1.93 7.01
C ILE A 174 -21.09 2.02 7.18
N THR A 175 -21.80 1.03 6.65
CA THR A 175 -23.23 0.86 6.85
C THR A 175 -23.51 0.23 8.21
N ASP A 176 -24.77 0.28 8.66
CA ASP A 176 -25.16 -0.36 9.94
C ASP A 176 -24.98 -1.90 9.88
N ALA A 177 -25.34 -2.53 8.78
CA ALA A 177 -25.11 -3.97 8.56
C ALA A 177 -23.62 -4.34 8.59
N GLU A 178 -22.76 -3.48 8.04
CA GLU A 178 -21.31 -3.67 8.11
C GLU A 178 -20.78 -3.49 9.54
N ARG A 179 -21.29 -2.51 10.30
CA ARG A 179 -20.95 -2.29 11.70
C ARG A 179 -21.25 -3.54 12.55
N GLU A 180 -22.46 -4.09 12.42
CA GLU A 180 -22.85 -5.31 13.13
C GLU A 180 -21.96 -6.49 12.78
N ARG A 181 -21.71 -6.69 11.49
CA ARG A 181 -20.87 -7.80 11.04
C ARG A 181 -19.38 -7.61 11.38
N LEU A 182 -18.89 -6.36 11.37
CA LEU A 182 -17.55 -6.02 11.82
C LEU A 182 -17.35 -6.44 13.27
N ASN A 183 -18.27 -6.06 14.17
CA ASN A 183 -18.22 -6.42 15.58
C ASN A 183 -18.21 -7.94 15.77
N ALA A 184 -19.06 -8.67 15.05
CA ALA A 184 -19.06 -10.13 15.08
C ALA A 184 -17.73 -10.73 14.55
N THR A 185 -17.14 -10.16 13.49
CA THR A 185 -15.88 -10.62 12.93
C THR A 185 -14.70 -10.36 13.90
N MET A 186 -14.70 -9.25 14.63
CA MET A 186 -13.73 -9.00 15.70
C MET A 186 -13.79 -10.03 16.81
N LEU A 187 -15.00 -10.46 17.22
CA LEU A 187 -15.16 -11.49 18.23
C LEU A 187 -14.64 -12.84 17.76
N GLU A 188 -14.85 -13.19 16.48
CA GLU A 188 -14.27 -14.39 15.86
C GLU A 188 -12.72 -14.37 15.89
N ALA A 189 -12.11 -13.20 15.72
CA ALA A 189 -10.66 -12.99 15.71
C ALA A 189 -10.03 -12.91 17.12
N ARG A 190 -10.83 -12.81 18.17
CA ARG A 190 -10.37 -12.54 19.55
C ARG A 190 -9.28 -13.51 20.01
N ARG A 191 -9.37 -14.79 19.66
CA ARG A 191 -8.40 -15.82 20.08
C ARG A 191 -6.98 -15.52 19.65
N VAL A 192 -6.80 -14.88 18.49
CA VAL A 192 -5.48 -14.52 17.94
C VAL A 192 -4.99 -13.17 18.47
N PHE A 193 -5.89 -12.20 18.58
CA PHE A 193 -5.52 -10.82 18.91
C PHE A 193 -5.37 -10.56 20.40
N GLN A 194 -6.16 -11.23 21.25
CA GLN A 194 -6.10 -11.02 22.69
C GLN A 194 -4.72 -11.35 23.30
N PRO A 195 -4.03 -12.45 22.95
CA PRO A 195 -2.68 -12.74 23.44
C PRO A 195 -1.64 -11.69 23.03
N LEU A 196 -1.90 -10.94 21.96
CA LEU A 196 -1.05 -9.87 21.45
C LEU A 196 -1.36 -8.50 22.08
N GLY A 197 -2.24 -8.46 23.09
CA GLY A 197 -2.60 -7.24 23.82
C GLY A 197 -3.73 -6.42 23.18
N TYR A 198 -4.36 -6.91 22.11
CA TYR A 198 -5.50 -6.23 21.51
C TYR A 198 -6.79 -6.43 22.32
N THR A 199 -7.53 -5.35 22.47
CA THR A 199 -8.88 -5.38 23.05
C THR A 199 -9.91 -5.11 21.95
N ALA A 200 -10.83 -6.03 21.74
CA ALA A 200 -11.94 -5.86 20.82
C ALA A 200 -12.92 -4.82 21.39
N ARG A 201 -12.81 -3.58 20.93
CA ARG A 201 -13.74 -2.50 21.27
C ARG A 201 -14.82 -2.42 20.20
N GLU A 202 -16.08 -2.49 20.63
CA GLU A 202 -17.19 -2.41 19.69
C GLU A 202 -17.22 -1.06 18.94
N VAL A 203 -17.49 -1.13 17.64
CA VAL A 203 -17.83 0.02 16.82
C VAL A 203 -19.32 0.29 17.02
N THR A 204 -19.65 1.42 17.67
CA THR A 204 -21.03 1.79 18.03
C THR A 204 -21.68 2.72 17.02
N ARG A 205 -20.89 3.32 16.12
CA ARG A 205 -21.34 4.28 15.11
C ARG A 205 -21.23 3.71 13.71
N TYR A 206 -22.06 4.18 12.81
CA TYR A 206 -22.00 3.94 11.36
C TYR A 206 -22.21 5.28 10.62
N GLY A 207 -21.98 5.30 9.32
CA GLY A 207 -22.02 6.48 8.46
C GLY A 207 -20.63 6.82 7.90
N ASP A 208 -20.43 8.08 7.60
CA ASP A 208 -19.19 8.56 6.98
C ASP A 208 -18.04 8.73 7.98
N ASP A 209 -16.82 8.51 7.49
CA ASP A 209 -15.55 8.75 8.19
C ASP A 209 -15.52 8.17 9.62
N ILE A 210 -15.98 6.95 9.79
CA ILE A 210 -15.92 6.25 11.08
C ILE A 210 -14.48 5.86 11.38
N PRO A 211 -13.90 6.32 12.52
CA PRO A 211 -12.55 5.96 12.90
C PRO A 211 -12.48 4.50 13.33
N LEU A 212 -11.57 3.74 12.73
CA LEU A 212 -11.31 2.34 13.00
C LEU A 212 -9.85 2.16 13.41
N ASP A 213 -9.60 1.44 14.51
CA ASP A 213 -8.27 0.97 14.88
C ASP A 213 -7.82 -0.22 14.00
N GLY A 214 -6.60 -0.72 14.23
CA GLY A 214 -6.04 -1.79 13.42
C GLY A 214 -6.88 -3.06 13.42
N LEU A 215 -7.36 -3.51 14.59
CA LEU A 215 -8.20 -4.70 14.69
C LEU A 215 -9.56 -4.51 14.02
N GLN A 216 -10.18 -3.34 14.21
CA GLN A 216 -11.47 -2.99 13.61
C GLN A 216 -11.36 -2.94 12.08
N ALA A 217 -10.37 -2.22 11.55
CA ALA A 217 -10.17 -2.07 10.11
C ALA A 217 -9.76 -3.38 9.42
N ALA A 218 -8.91 -4.19 10.05
CA ALA A 218 -8.59 -5.51 9.55
C ALA A 218 -9.84 -6.42 9.55
N SER A 219 -10.69 -6.33 10.57
CA SER A 219 -11.97 -7.07 10.64
C SER A 219 -12.95 -6.62 9.57
N TYR A 220 -13.00 -5.30 9.25
CA TYR A 220 -13.81 -4.77 8.15
C TYR A 220 -13.45 -5.42 6.81
N ALA A 221 -12.15 -5.57 6.51
CA ALA A 221 -11.69 -6.23 5.27
C ALA A 221 -12.04 -7.74 5.19
N ARG A 222 -12.40 -8.36 6.33
CA ARG A 222 -12.79 -9.76 6.42
C ARG A 222 -14.30 -10.00 6.50
N ILE A 223 -15.12 -8.96 6.49
CA ILE A 223 -16.57 -9.10 6.52
C ILE A 223 -17.04 -10.04 5.41
N ARG A 224 -17.81 -11.06 5.81
CA ARG A 224 -18.49 -12.06 4.98
C ARG A 224 -19.92 -12.23 5.45
N LYS A 225 -20.75 -12.92 4.67
CA LYS A 225 -22.11 -13.35 5.03
C LYS A 225 -23.16 -12.23 5.07
N ILE A 226 -22.86 -11.02 4.64
CA ILE A 226 -23.86 -9.96 4.44
C ILE A 226 -24.11 -9.69 2.95
N ASP A 227 -23.14 -10.10 2.11
CA ASP A 227 -23.18 -9.87 0.66
C ASP A 227 -22.20 -10.81 -0.07
N SER A 228 -21.94 -10.52 -1.35
CA SER A 228 -21.10 -11.32 -2.24
C SER A 228 -19.60 -11.17 -1.92
N ASP A 229 -18.78 -12.09 -2.45
CA ASP A 229 -17.31 -12.00 -2.43
C ASP A 229 -16.80 -10.75 -3.16
N TYR A 230 -17.58 -10.23 -4.11
CA TYR A 230 -17.31 -8.95 -4.79
C TYR A 230 -17.28 -7.78 -3.80
N MET A 231 -18.23 -7.71 -2.88
CA MET A 231 -18.30 -6.67 -1.86
C MET A 231 -17.15 -6.77 -0.86
N ARG A 232 -16.74 -7.99 -0.49
CA ARG A 232 -15.54 -8.19 0.33
C ARG A 232 -14.30 -7.62 -0.36
N THR A 233 -14.10 -7.93 -1.62
CA THR A 233 -12.97 -7.41 -2.39
C THR A 233 -13.03 -5.89 -2.53
N SER A 234 -14.23 -5.31 -2.64
CA SER A 234 -14.42 -3.86 -2.61
C SER A 234 -13.99 -3.25 -1.26
N ARG A 235 -14.38 -3.85 -0.12
CA ARG A 235 -13.94 -3.40 1.23
C ARG A 235 -12.42 -3.41 1.39
N GLN A 236 -11.76 -4.43 0.86
CA GLN A 236 -10.31 -4.52 0.88
C GLN A 236 -9.65 -3.36 0.10
N ARG A 237 -10.18 -3.01 -1.08
CA ARG A 237 -9.70 -1.84 -1.85
C ARG A 237 -9.96 -0.54 -1.11
N THR A 238 -11.15 -0.39 -0.52
CA THR A 238 -11.51 0.78 0.31
C THR A 238 -10.54 0.94 1.47
N LEU A 239 -10.17 -0.15 2.14
CA LEU A 239 -9.19 -0.11 3.22
C LEU A 239 -7.81 0.34 2.74
N ILE A 240 -7.31 -0.17 1.61
CA ILE A 240 -6.02 0.27 1.05
C ILE A 240 -6.08 1.77 0.70
N ALA A 241 -7.17 2.24 0.09
CA ALA A 241 -7.34 3.66 -0.21
C ALA A 241 -7.37 4.53 1.08
N ALA A 242 -8.01 4.06 2.15
CA ALA A 242 -8.06 4.75 3.45
C ALA A 242 -6.66 4.80 4.11
N ILE A 243 -5.88 3.71 4.05
CA ILE A 243 -4.49 3.68 4.53
C ILE A 243 -3.65 4.72 3.78
N LEU A 244 -3.71 4.74 2.44
CA LEU A 244 -2.98 5.72 1.63
C LEU A 244 -3.43 7.16 1.93
N LYS A 245 -4.73 7.41 2.06
CA LYS A 245 -5.28 8.73 2.46
C LYS A 245 -4.69 9.15 3.80
N LYS A 246 -4.70 8.26 4.80
CA LYS A 246 -4.16 8.55 6.14
C LYS A 246 -2.67 8.87 6.13
N ILE A 247 -1.87 8.10 5.38
CA ILE A 247 -0.42 8.36 5.24
C ILE A 247 -0.20 9.72 4.55
N ARG A 248 -0.86 9.98 3.42
CA ARG A 248 -0.73 11.24 2.65
C ARG A 248 -1.02 12.47 3.51
N THR A 249 -2.09 12.45 4.29
CA THR A 249 -2.48 13.58 5.15
C THR A 249 -1.54 13.80 6.33
N ASN A 250 -0.69 12.81 6.66
CA ASN A 250 0.21 12.83 7.80
C ASN A 250 1.69 12.66 7.44
N LEU A 251 2.08 12.86 6.18
CA LEU A 251 3.48 12.73 5.71
C LEU A 251 4.49 13.55 6.53
N TRP A 252 4.05 14.67 7.08
CA TRP A 252 4.87 15.58 7.88
C TRP A 252 5.04 15.14 9.34
N ASN A 253 4.44 14.03 9.75
CA ASN A 253 4.61 13.47 11.09
C ASN A 253 5.77 12.46 11.10
N PRO A 254 7.00 12.85 11.49
CA PRO A 254 8.17 11.97 11.42
C PRO A 254 8.06 10.78 12.38
N VAL A 255 7.35 10.94 13.50
CA VAL A 255 7.16 9.85 14.47
C VAL A 255 6.25 8.77 13.89
N MET A 256 5.17 9.16 13.22
CA MET A 256 4.29 8.22 12.53
C MET A 256 5.03 7.51 11.39
N MET A 257 5.79 8.25 10.58
CA MET A 257 6.55 7.68 9.46
C MET A 257 7.63 6.69 9.92
N ALA A 258 8.36 7.01 10.99
CA ALA A 258 9.34 6.10 11.58
C ALA A 258 8.70 4.83 12.14
N ARG A 259 7.54 4.96 12.82
CA ARG A 259 6.77 3.83 13.33
C ARG A 259 6.26 2.95 12.18
N LEU A 260 5.69 3.56 11.13
CA LEU A 260 5.23 2.85 9.94
C LEU A 260 6.37 2.08 9.27
N ALA A 261 7.51 2.73 9.01
CA ALA A 261 8.67 2.10 8.39
C ALA A 261 9.14 0.87 9.19
N ARG A 262 9.27 1.01 10.51
CA ARG A 262 9.63 -0.09 11.39
C ARG A 262 8.59 -1.22 11.33
N THR A 263 7.31 -0.91 11.44
CA THR A 263 6.24 -1.93 11.41
C THR A 263 6.20 -2.67 10.08
N VAL A 264 6.37 -1.96 8.95
CA VAL A 264 6.44 -2.59 7.63
C VAL A 264 7.62 -3.54 7.53
N THR A 265 8.82 -3.15 7.95
CA THR A 265 9.99 -4.02 7.91
C THR A 265 9.88 -5.24 8.83
N GLU A 266 9.16 -5.13 9.94
CA GLU A 266 8.98 -6.23 10.91
C GLU A 266 7.81 -7.16 10.57
N SER A 267 6.82 -6.71 9.78
CA SER A 267 5.54 -7.41 9.63
C SER A 267 5.14 -7.72 8.18
N VAL A 268 5.79 -7.13 7.19
CA VAL A 268 5.48 -7.36 5.76
C VAL A 268 6.53 -8.27 5.15
N ASN A 269 6.09 -9.41 4.61
CA ASN A 269 6.97 -10.30 3.85
C ASN A 269 7.01 -9.84 2.38
N THR A 270 8.21 -9.62 1.83
CA THR A 270 8.40 -9.10 0.47
C THR A 270 9.75 -9.50 -0.10
N ASN A 271 9.84 -9.59 -1.43
CA ASN A 271 11.09 -9.73 -2.16
C ASN A 271 11.70 -8.37 -2.57
N MET A 272 11.05 -7.25 -2.21
CA MET A 272 11.55 -5.92 -2.53
C MET A 272 12.65 -5.47 -1.56
N SER A 273 13.68 -4.83 -2.10
CA SER A 273 14.68 -4.12 -1.32
C SER A 273 14.08 -2.85 -0.69
N LEU A 274 14.73 -2.33 0.35
CA LEU A 274 14.31 -1.10 1.00
C LEU A 274 14.23 0.09 0.01
N LEU A 275 15.17 0.18 -0.93
CA LEU A 275 15.16 1.23 -1.97
C LEU A 275 13.92 1.14 -2.86
N GLN A 276 13.54 -0.07 -3.27
CA GLN A 276 12.32 -0.31 -4.05
C GLN A 276 11.07 0.08 -3.25
N ILE A 277 10.98 -0.34 -1.99
CA ILE A 277 9.85 0.00 -1.10
C ILE A 277 9.72 1.52 -0.95
N LEU A 278 10.82 2.24 -0.70
CA LEU A 278 10.81 3.68 -0.53
C LEU A 278 10.42 4.40 -1.82
N SER A 279 11.04 4.06 -2.96
CA SER A 279 10.77 4.73 -4.24
C SER A 279 9.36 4.44 -4.76
N LEU A 280 8.91 3.18 -4.72
CA LEU A 280 7.55 2.83 -5.14
C LEU A 280 6.50 3.37 -4.16
N GLY A 281 6.78 3.32 -2.86
CA GLY A 281 5.94 3.90 -1.82
C GLY A 281 5.75 5.40 -1.99
N GLU A 282 6.82 6.15 -2.26
CA GLU A 282 6.75 7.58 -2.55
C GLU A 282 5.89 7.88 -3.79
N LYS A 283 6.09 7.15 -4.90
CA LYS A 283 5.28 7.31 -6.11
C LYS A 283 3.81 7.01 -5.85
N ALA A 284 3.51 5.95 -5.09
CA ALA A 284 2.14 5.62 -4.70
C ALA A 284 1.50 6.70 -3.81
N LEU A 285 2.26 7.30 -2.90
CA LEU A 285 1.80 8.38 -2.03
C LEU A 285 1.58 9.70 -2.78
N LEU A 286 2.39 10.00 -3.79
CA LEU A 286 2.26 11.22 -4.60
C LEU A 286 1.27 11.07 -5.77
N ALA A 287 0.81 9.86 -6.09
CA ALA A 287 -0.25 9.65 -7.05
C ALA A 287 -1.56 10.29 -6.56
N GLY A 288 -2.35 10.89 -7.45
CA GLY A 288 -3.55 11.64 -7.10
C GLY A 288 -4.66 10.75 -6.54
N SER A 289 -5.35 10.01 -7.40
CA SER A 289 -6.43 9.07 -7.06
C SER A 289 -5.95 7.62 -7.04
N VAL A 290 -6.72 6.77 -6.37
CA VAL A 290 -6.57 5.31 -6.46
C VAL A 290 -7.64 4.80 -7.40
N GLU A 291 -7.24 4.54 -8.64
CA GLU A 291 -8.13 3.90 -9.61
C GLU A 291 -8.20 2.39 -9.36
N GLN A 292 -9.33 1.76 -9.70
CA GLN A 292 -9.58 0.38 -9.33
C GLN A 292 -10.14 -0.43 -10.50
N LEU A 293 -9.61 -1.65 -10.67
CA LEU A 293 -10.09 -2.67 -11.61
C LEU A 293 -10.38 -3.98 -10.86
N ARG A 294 -11.26 -4.80 -11.39
CA ARG A 294 -11.48 -6.17 -10.93
C ARG A 294 -11.26 -7.15 -12.09
N LEU A 295 -10.55 -8.22 -11.84
CA LEU A 295 -10.43 -9.37 -12.72
C LEU A 295 -11.07 -10.62 -12.08
N PRO A 296 -11.77 -11.46 -12.85
CA PRO A 296 -12.09 -11.28 -14.28
C PRO A 296 -13.08 -10.12 -14.49
N VAL A 297 -12.99 -9.46 -15.67
CA VAL A 297 -13.92 -8.39 -16.04
C VAL A 297 -15.28 -8.96 -16.40
N GLU A 298 -16.32 -8.14 -16.27
CA GLU A 298 -17.70 -8.54 -16.58
C GLU A 298 -17.82 -9.05 -18.04
N GLY A 299 -18.56 -10.14 -18.21
CA GLY A 299 -18.74 -10.79 -19.51
C GLY A 299 -17.57 -11.69 -19.96
N SER A 300 -16.47 -11.79 -19.19
CA SER A 300 -15.32 -12.65 -19.50
C SER A 300 -15.24 -13.93 -18.67
N PHE A 301 -16.25 -14.24 -17.89
CA PHE A 301 -16.33 -15.41 -17.03
C PHE A 301 -17.77 -15.88 -16.82
N THR A 302 -17.93 -17.14 -16.40
CA THR A 302 -19.17 -17.67 -15.86
C THR A 302 -19.03 -17.88 -14.34
N ASP A 303 -20.09 -17.63 -13.59
CA ASP A 303 -20.12 -17.74 -12.12
C ASP A 303 -21.17 -18.80 -11.74
N ASP A 304 -20.73 -19.89 -11.07
CA ASP A 304 -21.62 -20.93 -10.54
C ASP A 304 -21.88 -20.78 -9.03
N GLY A 305 -21.49 -19.63 -8.46
CA GLY A 305 -21.60 -19.31 -7.04
C GLY A 305 -20.46 -19.88 -6.18
N ALA A 306 -19.69 -20.82 -6.70
CA ALA A 306 -18.54 -21.44 -6.01
C ALA A 306 -17.19 -21.08 -6.65
N LYS A 307 -17.18 -20.85 -7.96
CA LYS A 307 -16.00 -20.57 -8.76
C LYS A 307 -16.32 -19.68 -9.96
N LEU A 308 -15.32 -18.92 -10.41
CA LEU A 308 -15.39 -18.09 -11.60
C LEU A 308 -14.58 -18.75 -12.71
N ASP A 309 -15.27 -19.24 -13.72
CA ASP A 309 -14.64 -19.86 -14.88
C ASP A 309 -14.40 -18.85 -15.99
N VAL A 310 -13.13 -18.51 -16.22
CA VAL A 310 -12.73 -17.49 -17.21
C VAL A 310 -12.99 -18.01 -18.62
N THR A 311 -13.84 -17.32 -19.37
CA THR A 311 -14.19 -17.64 -20.76
C THR A 311 -13.32 -16.88 -21.76
N SER A 312 -12.69 -15.78 -21.36
CA SER A 312 -11.79 -15.00 -22.22
C SER A 312 -10.62 -14.40 -21.43
N TYR A 313 -9.47 -15.05 -21.46
CA TYR A 313 -8.22 -14.50 -20.93
C TYR A 313 -7.73 -13.26 -21.72
N PRO A 314 -7.81 -13.21 -23.07
CA PRO A 314 -7.44 -12.00 -23.82
C PRO A 314 -8.23 -10.77 -23.39
N ALA A 315 -9.55 -10.87 -23.18
CA ALA A 315 -10.34 -9.73 -22.71
C ALA A 315 -9.90 -9.20 -21.34
N ASN A 316 -9.45 -10.08 -20.44
CA ASN A 316 -8.91 -9.70 -19.15
C ASN A 316 -7.52 -9.07 -19.26
N HIS A 317 -6.66 -9.60 -20.14
CA HIS A 317 -5.35 -9.00 -20.46
C HIS A 317 -5.52 -7.58 -21.01
N ASP A 318 -6.35 -7.42 -22.05
CA ASP A 318 -6.59 -6.12 -22.71
C ASP A 318 -7.15 -5.09 -21.71
N ALA A 319 -8.11 -5.50 -20.87
CA ALA A 319 -8.66 -4.64 -19.83
C ALA A 319 -7.58 -4.19 -18.82
N PHE A 320 -6.70 -5.11 -18.40
CA PHE A 320 -5.58 -4.78 -17.52
C PHE A 320 -4.60 -3.82 -18.21
N MET A 321 -4.22 -4.10 -19.44
CA MET A 321 -3.27 -3.27 -20.21
C MET A 321 -3.82 -1.86 -20.44
N GLN A 322 -5.07 -1.74 -20.86
CA GLN A 322 -5.72 -0.44 -21.01
C GLN A 322 -5.82 0.30 -19.65
N PHE A 323 -6.16 -0.41 -18.59
CA PHE A 323 -6.28 0.19 -17.26
C PHE A 323 -4.93 0.66 -16.74
N VAL A 324 -3.87 -0.13 -16.85
CA VAL A 324 -2.57 0.19 -16.23
C VAL A 324 -1.75 1.15 -17.11
N TYR A 325 -1.72 0.94 -18.42
CA TYR A 325 -0.78 1.60 -19.33
C TYR A 325 -1.44 2.59 -20.29
N GLY A 326 -2.78 2.54 -20.42
CA GLY A 326 -3.59 3.45 -21.26
C GLY A 326 -3.94 4.80 -20.58
#